data_eed820c04645e79a795340c32d225af8
#
_entry.id   eed820c04645e79a795340c32d225af8
#
_cell.length_a   1.000
_cell.length_b   1.000
_cell.length_c   1.000
_cell.angle_alpha   90.00
_cell.angle_beta   90.00
_cell.angle_gamma   90.00
#
_symmetry.space_group_name_H-M   'P 1'
#
loop_
_entity.id
_entity.type
_entity.pdbx_description
1 polymer ?
#
loop_
_entity_poly.entity_id
_entity_poly.type
_entity_poly.pdbx_seq_one_letter_code
_entity_poly.pdbx_strand_id
1 'polypeptide(L)'
;MDLDVTSLHHRRAVHRWERMSVGDLIERVTWSRPDKVAIVGRPGAYADEQMRALTYRQADQVANQVAHALLASGLERGDVVLLFCENSVEAYLAKIGIAKAGLVAAPLNPMMAPDLVAAMIDLAGPKLAIVD
;
A
#
# COMPACT_ATOMS: atom_id res chain seq x y z
N MET A 1 12.66 26.88 13.08
CA MET A 1 11.80 25.70 13.31
C MET A 1 11.95 25.35 14.77
N ASP A 2 10.96 25.73 15.59
CA ASP A 2 10.95 25.37 17.01
C ASP A 2 10.54 23.92 17.12
N LEU A 3 11.46 23.06 17.50
CA LEU A 3 11.22 21.66 17.78
C LEU A 3 10.60 21.58 19.21
N ASP A 4 9.28 21.37 19.27
CA ASP A 4 8.63 21.08 20.53
C ASP A 4 9.09 19.70 21.03
N VAL A 5 10.12 19.71 21.88
CA VAL A 5 10.69 18.51 22.48
C VAL A 5 9.69 17.80 23.42
N THR A 6 8.67 18.50 23.89
CA THR A 6 7.65 17.90 24.77
C THR A 6 6.72 16.96 23.99
N SER A 7 6.48 17.24 22.72
CA SER A 7 5.73 16.34 21.82
C SER A 7 6.44 15.02 21.56
N LEU A 8 7.76 14.94 21.80
CA LEU A 8 8.54 13.71 21.67
C LEU A 8 8.36 12.77 22.86
N HIS A 9 7.91 13.26 24.02
CA HIS A 9 7.67 12.44 25.21
C HIS A 9 6.51 11.44 25.00
N HIS A 10 5.48 11.82 24.27
CA HIS A 10 4.37 10.93 23.95
C HIS A 10 4.79 9.74 23.07
N ARG A 11 5.79 9.94 22.21
CA ARG A 11 6.34 8.86 21.39
C ARG A 11 7.07 7.78 22.17
N ARG A 12 7.55 8.09 23.37
CA ARG A 12 8.20 7.09 24.27
C ARG A 12 7.20 6.24 25.03
N ALA A 13 6.00 6.79 25.30
CA ALA A 13 4.91 6.07 25.96
C ALA A 13 4.19 5.10 25.01
N VAL A 14 4.23 5.38 23.70
CA VAL A 14 3.62 4.53 22.68
C VAL A 14 4.49 3.30 22.43
N HIS A 15 3.87 2.13 22.40
CA HIS A 15 4.56 0.87 22.12
C HIS A 15 5.30 0.95 20.77
N ARG A 16 6.53 0.42 20.71
CA ARG A 16 7.39 0.56 19.53
C ARG A 16 6.73 0.09 18.21
N TRP A 17 5.79 -0.86 18.28
CA TRP A 17 5.03 -1.34 17.14
C TRP A 17 4.02 -0.32 16.61
N GLU A 18 3.48 0.53 17.48
CA GLU A 18 2.55 1.62 17.08
C GLU A 18 3.26 2.76 16.35
N ARG A 19 4.60 2.76 16.37
CA ARG A 19 5.44 3.75 15.68
C ARG A 19 5.98 3.26 14.34
N MET A 20 5.65 2.03 13.94
CA MET A 20 6.13 1.41 12.72
C MET A 20 5.00 1.37 11.69
N SER A 21 5.18 2.01 10.55
CA SER A 21 4.27 1.90 9.43
C SER A 21 4.47 0.57 8.68
N VAL A 22 3.49 0.19 7.86
CA VAL A 22 3.62 -0.96 6.94
C VAL A 22 4.79 -0.74 5.98
N GLY A 23 4.99 0.50 5.49
CA GLY A 23 6.11 0.87 4.65
C GLY A 23 7.47 0.62 5.32
N ASP A 24 7.65 1.08 6.57
CA ASP A 24 8.87 0.86 7.34
C ASP A 24 9.20 -0.63 7.51
N LEU A 25 8.17 -1.44 7.76
CA LEU A 25 8.34 -2.88 7.95
C LEU A 25 8.88 -3.54 6.67
N ILE A 26 8.29 -3.21 5.53
CA ILE A 26 8.68 -3.75 4.22
C ILE A 26 10.09 -3.30 3.86
N GLU A 27 10.42 -2.03 4.04
CA GLU A 27 11.78 -1.52 3.78
C GLU A 27 12.83 -2.23 4.62
N ARG A 28 12.58 -2.42 5.91
CA ARG A 28 13.52 -3.13 6.80
C ARG A 28 13.77 -4.57 6.35
N VAL A 29 12.74 -5.28 5.90
CA VAL A 29 12.90 -6.64 5.36
C VAL A 29 13.64 -6.59 4.03
N THR A 30 13.33 -5.64 3.16
CA THR A 30 14.02 -5.43 1.88
C THR A 30 15.50 -5.19 2.07
N TRP A 31 15.87 -4.33 3.02
CA TRP A 31 17.31 -4.07 3.32
C TRP A 31 18.03 -5.27 3.90
N SER A 32 17.35 -6.08 4.70
CA SER A 32 17.97 -7.24 5.33
C SER A 32 18.08 -8.45 4.40
N ARG A 33 17.17 -8.60 3.43
CA ARG A 33 17.07 -9.76 2.53
C ARG A 33 16.64 -9.39 1.11
N PRO A 34 17.36 -8.48 0.44
CA PRO A 34 16.90 -7.89 -0.82
C PRO A 34 16.66 -8.91 -1.94
N ASP A 35 17.50 -9.92 -2.02
CA ASP A 35 17.52 -10.89 -3.12
C ASP A 35 16.71 -12.16 -2.83
N LYS A 36 16.11 -12.26 -1.62
CA LYS A 36 15.19 -13.35 -1.30
C LYS A 36 13.87 -13.14 -2.03
N VAL A 37 13.31 -14.23 -2.57
CA VAL A 37 11.95 -14.21 -3.16
C VAL A 37 10.93 -13.83 -2.08
N ALA A 38 10.15 -12.79 -2.36
CA ALA A 38 9.14 -12.22 -1.47
C ALA A 38 7.73 -12.62 -1.88
N ILE A 39 7.47 -12.66 -3.20
CA ILE A 39 6.15 -12.90 -3.78
C ILE A 39 6.29 -13.96 -4.86
N VAL A 40 5.35 -14.89 -4.86
CA VAL A 40 5.17 -15.86 -5.94
C VAL A 40 3.69 -15.85 -6.32
N GLY A 41 3.39 -15.37 -7.52
CA GLY A 41 2.05 -15.42 -8.11
C GLY A 41 1.76 -16.78 -8.71
N ARG A 42 0.56 -17.30 -8.44
CA ARG A 42 0.05 -18.46 -9.18
C ARG A 42 -0.36 -18.04 -10.61
N PRO A 43 -0.43 -18.95 -11.58
CA PRO A 43 -0.97 -18.63 -12.90
C PRO A 43 -2.36 -17.99 -12.79
N GLY A 44 -2.56 -16.86 -13.50
CA GLY A 44 -3.78 -16.05 -13.44
C GLY A 44 -3.86 -15.03 -12.30
N ALA A 45 -2.84 -14.95 -11.44
CA ALA A 45 -2.77 -13.94 -10.38
C ALA A 45 -1.76 -12.81 -10.69
N TYR A 46 -1.41 -12.64 -11.93
CA TYR A 46 -0.57 -11.54 -12.45
C TYR A 46 -0.90 -11.31 -13.93
N ALA A 47 -0.83 -10.08 -14.39
CA ALA A 47 -1.04 -9.72 -15.80
C ALA A 47 0.26 -9.83 -16.60
N ASP A 48 1.41 -9.53 -15.97
CA ASP A 48 2.74 -9.60 -16.59
C ASP A 48 3.54 -10.77 -15.98
N GLU A 49 4.11 -11.63 -16.83
CA GLU A 49 4.98 -12.74 -16.40
C GLU A 49 6.17 -12.29 -15.55
N GLN A 50 6.61 -11.06 -15.68
CA GLN A 50 7.66 -10.48 -14.83
C GLN A 50 7.21 -10.36 -13.36
N MET A 51 5.90 -10.30 -13.11
CA MET A 51 5.33 -10.26 -11.76
C MET A 51 5.16 -11.63 -11.10
N ARG A 52 5.41 -12.71 -11.85
CA ARG A 52 5.23 -14.08 -11.37
C ARG A 52 6.03 -14.39 -10.11
N ALA A 53 7.27 -13.92 -10.04
CA ALA A 53 8.11 -14.12 -8.87
C ALA A 53 9.00 -12.89 -8.68
N LEU A 54 8.85 -12.23 -7.54
CA LEU A 54 9.58 -11.02 -7.20
C LEU A 54 10.41 -11.22 -5.94
N THR A 55 11.64 -10.73 -5.96
CA THR A 55 12.44 -10.57 -4.74
C THR A 55 11.91 -9.39 -3.92
N TYR A 56 12.33 -9.27 -2.66
CA TYR A 56 11.99 -8.12 -1.83
C TYR A 56 12.39 -6.81 -2.48
N ARG A 57 13.57 -6.74 -3.09
CA ARG A 57 14.05 -5.56 -3.83
C ARG A 57 13.14 -5.20 -5.00
N GLN A 58 12.75 -6.17 -5.81
CA GLN A 58 11.87 -5.93 -6.96
C GLN A 58 10.47 -5.51 -6.53
N ALA A 59 9.90 -6.18 -5.53
CA ALA A 59 8.60 -5.83 -4.97
C ALA A 59 8.60 -4.40 -4.38
N ASP A 60 9.66 -4.04 -3.67
CA ASP A 60 9.83 -2.69 -3.11
C ASP A 60 9.97 -1.62 -4.20
N GLN A 61 10.71 -1.90 -5.26
CA GLN A 61 10.84 -1.00 -6.41
C GLN A 61 9.49 -0.72 -7.07
N VAL A 62 8.68 -1.75 -7.33
CA VAL A 62 7.34 -1.59 -7.91
C VAL A 62 6.43 -0.80 -6.95
N ALA A 63 6.44 -1.13 -5.66
CA ALA A 63 5.66 -0.41 -4.67
C ALA A 63 6.07 1.07 -4.56
N ASN A 64 7.35 1.39 -4.69
CA ASN A 64 7.85 2.77 -4.73
C ASN A 64 7.37 3.51 -5.98
N GLN A 65 7.36 2.85 -7.15
CA GLN A 65 6.81 3.44 -8.39
C GLN A 65 5.33 3.79 -8.23
N VAL A 66 4.55 2.88 -7.65
CA VAL A 66 3.13 3.14 -7.34
C VAL A 66 2.99 4.32 -6.37
N ALA A 67 3.76 4.34 -5.28
CA ALA A 67 3.72 5.44 -4.31
C ALA A 67 4.03 6.79 -4.97
N HIS A 68 5.07 6.87 -5.79
CA HIS A 68 5.44 8.08 -6.50
C HIS A 68 4.36 8.53 -7.50
N ALA A 69 3.76 7.60 -8.24
CA ALA A 69 2.68 7.90 -9.18
C ALA A 69 1.45 8.48 -8.47
N LEU A 70 1.07 7.89 -7.32
CA LEU A 70 -0.05 8.37 -6.50
C LEU A 70 0.21 9.78 -5.95
N LEU A 71 1.40 10.04 -5.43
CA LEU A 71 1.76 11.38 -4.96
C LEU A 71 1.84 12.41 -6.10
N ALA A 72 2.34 12.00 -7.27
CA ALA A 72 2.38 12.84 -8.46
C ALA A 72 0.99 13.18 -9.01
N SER A 73 -0.03 12.37 -8.71
CA SER A 73 -1.43 12.67 -9.06
C SER A 73 -2.11 13.69 -8.13
N GLY A 74 -1.38 14.24 -7.16
CA GLY A 74 -1.87 15.27 -6.26
C GLY A 74 -2.56 14.76 -4.99
N LEU A 75 -2.43 13.47 -4.70
CA LEU A 75 -2.94 12.90 -3.44
C LEU A 75 -2.08 13.34 -2.26
N GLU A 76 -2.74 13.61 -1.14
CA GLU A 76 -2.12 14.03 0.10
C GLU A 76 -2.20 12.91 1.16
N ARG A 77 -1.32 12.98 2.14
CA ARG A 77 -1.28 12.01 3.25
C ARG A 77 -2.65 11.88 3.92
N GLY A 78 -3.11 10.64 4.04
CA GLY A 78 -4.41 10.30 4.62
C GLY A 78 -5.55 10.20 3.60
N ASP A 79 -5.31 10.59 2.34
CA ASP A 79 -6.30 10.40 1.28
C ASP A 79 -6.58 8.93 1.02
N VAL A 80 -7.82 8.63 0.69
CA VAL A 80 -8.28 7.27 0.44
C VAL A 80 -8.14 6.92 -1.03
N VAL A 81 -7.52 5.77 -1.30
CA VAL A 81 -7.43 5.15 -2.63
C VAL A 81 -8.24 3.86 -2.62
N LEU A 82 -9.27 3.82 -3.45
CA LEU A 82 -10.05 2.62 -3.67
C LEU A 82 -9.25 1.59 -4.47
N LEU A 83 -9.28 0.34 -4.04
CA LEU A 83 -8.81 -0.80 -4.81
C LEU A 83 -9.99 -1.70 -5.13
N PHE A 84 -10.44 -1.67 -6.37
CA PHE A 84 -11.52 -2.53 -6.87
C PHE A 84 -10.94 -3.48 -7.91
N CYS A 85 -10.18 -4.44 -7.41
CA CYS A 85 -9.37 -5.36 -8.20
C CYS A 85 -9.54 -6.79 -7.72
N GLU A 86 -9.36 -7.75 -8.62
CA GLU A 86 -9.15 -9.13 -8.23
C GLU A 86 -7.85 -9.31 -7.42
N ASN A 87 -7.71 -10.46 -6.78
CA ASN A 87 -6.49 -10.77 -6.02
C ASN A 87 -5.34 -11.08 -6.98
N SER A 88 -4.54 -10.07 -7.28
CA SER A 88 -3.36 -10.14 -8.13
C SER A 88 -2.09 -9.69 -7.39
N VAL A 89 -0.93 -9.98 -7.97
CA VAL A 89 0.36 -9.50 -7.46
C VAL A 89 0.41 -7.98 -7.56
N GLU A 90 -0.10 -7.42 -8.64
CA GLU A 90 -0.18 -5.99 -8.89
C GLU A 90 -1.06 -5.28 -7.84
N ALA A 91 -2.25 -5.83 -7.55
CA ALA A 91 -3.15 -5.29 -6.52
C ALA A 91 -2.50 -5.34 -5.13
N TYR A 92 -1.74 -6.40 -4.83
CA TYR A 92 -1.00 -6.49 -3.58
C TYR A 92 0.11 -5.43 -3.49
N LEU A 93 0.88 -5.24 -4.56
CA LEU A 93 1.93 -4.21 -4.62
C LEU A 93 1.34 -2.80 -4.58
N ALA A 94 0.17 -2.59 -5.18
CA ALA A 94 -0.56 -1.32 -5.07
C ALA A 94 -0.92 -0.99 -3.61
N LYS A 95 -1.38 -1.97 -2.82
CA LYS A 95 -1.63 -1.77 -1.37
C LYS A 95 -0.37 -1.32 -0.63
N ILE A 96 0.77 -1.93 -0.94
CA ILE A 96 2.06 -1.54 -0.35
C ILE A 96 2.43 -0.12 -0.77
N GLY A 97 2.30 0.21 -2.05
CA GLY A 97 2.60 1.54 -2.58
C GLY A 97 1.73 2.64 -1.94
N ILE A 98 0.43 2.37 -1.78
CA ILE A 98 -0.50 3.26 -1.08
C ILE A 98 -0.03 3.51 0.37
N ALA A 99 0.32 2.45 1.08
CA ALA A 99 0.81 2.56 2.45
C ALA A 99 2.14 3.33 2.53
N LYS A 100 3.07 3.11 1.59
CA LYS A 100 4.36 3.83 1.50
C LYS A 100 4.16 5.31 1.20
N ALA A 101 3.15 5.67 0.41
CA ALA A 101 2.78 7.06 0.14
C ALA A 101 2.10 7.76 1.34
N GLY A 102 1.80 7.03 2.40
CA GLY A 102 1.07 7.57 3.56
C GLY A 102 -0.43 7.74 3.30
N LEU A 103 -0.94 7.06 2.28
CA LEU A 103 -2.36 7.04 1.89
C LEU A 103 -3.10 5.89 2.57
N VAL A 104 -4.42 5.88 2.45
CA VAL A 104 -5.30 4.84 3.00
C VAL A 104 -5.82 3.96 1.87
N ALA A 105 -5.53 2.67 1.91
CA ALA A 105 -6.08 1.71 0.97
C ALA A 105 -7.48 1.27 1.40
N ALA A 106 -8.45 1.37 0.51
CA ALA A 106 -9.81 0.88 0.68
C ALA A 106 -10.08 -0.27 -0.33
N PRO A 107 -9.66 -1.51 -0.03
CA PRO A 107 -9.90 -2.63 -0.92
C PRO A 107 -11.36 -3.10 -0.83
N LEU A 108 -12.02 -3.20 -1.96
CA LEU A 108 -13.35 -3.79 -2.09
C LEU A 108 -13.27 -5.08 -2.90
N ASN A 109 -14.10 -6.04 -2.50
CA ASN A 109 -14.23 -7.30 -3.24
C ASN A 109 -15.13 -7.07 -4.47
N PRO A 110 -14.64 -7.29 -5.71
CA PRO A 110 -15.43 -7.12 -6.92
C PRO A 110 -16.64 -8.07 -7.04
N MET A 111 -16.68 -9.12 -6.23
CA MET A 111 -17.80 -10.07 -6.19
C MET A 111 -18.97 -9.63 -5.30
N MET A 112 -18.88 -8.45 -4.67
CA MET A 112 -19.96 -7.90 -3.85
C MET A 112 -21.10 -7.38 -4.71
N ALA A 113 -22.31 -7.35 -4.11
CA ALA A 113 -23.48 -6.76 -4.78
C ALA A 113 -23.25 -5.27 -5.09
N PRO A 114 -23.68 -4.76 -6.26
CA PRO A 114 -23.39 -3.40 -6.71
C PRO A 114 -23.87 -2.30 -5.76
N ASP A 115 -25.02 -2.48 -5.13
CA ASP A 115 -25.57 -1.55 -4.16
C ASP A 115 -24.72 -1.46 -2.89
N LEU A 116 -24.16 -2.58 -2.46
CA LEU A 116 -23.25 -2.61 -1.32
C LEU A 116 -21.91 -1.97 -1.67
N VAL A 117 -21.37 -2.22 -2.89
CA VAL A 117 -20.16 -1.56 -3.40
C VAL A 117 -20.35 -0.05 -3.41
N ALA A 118 -21.47 0.44 -3.95
CA ALA A 118 -21.79 1.86 -3.98
C ALA A 118 -21.81 2.47 -2.57
N ALA A 119 -22.51 1.83 -1.63
CA ALA A 119 -22.58 2.30 -0.25
C ALA A 119 -21.20 2.35 0.43
N MET A 120 -20.32 1.38 0.14
CA MET A 120 -18.96 1.36 0.69
C MET A 120 -18.05 2.43 0.07
N ILE A 121 -18.23 2.72 -1.22
CA ILE A 121 -17.52 3.82 -1.89
C ILE A 121 -17.93 5.16 -1.29
N ASP A 122 -19.24 5.38 -1.10
CA ASP A 122 -19.77 6.60 -0.48
C ASP A 122 -19.24 6.78 0.94
N LEU A 123 -19.18 5.70 1.71
CA LEU A 123 -18.64 5.72 3.08
C LEU A 123 -17.14 6.00 3.12
N ALA A 124 -16.37 5.39 2.22
CA ALA A 124 -14.91 5.52 2.19
C ALA A 124 -14.45 6.87 1.62
N GLY A 125 -15.22 7.48 0.74
CA GLY A 125 -14.92 8.77 0.11
C GLY A 125 -13.57 8.79 -0.63
N PRO A 126 -13.28 7.82 -1.52
CA PRO A 126 -11.97 7.75 -2.17
C PRO A 126 -11.76 8.92 -3.12
N LYS A 127 -10.53 9.45 -3.17
CA LYS A 127 -10.12 10.47 -4.13
C LYS A 127 -9.61 9.88 -5.45
N LEU A 128 -9.21 8.62 -5.44
CA LEU A 128 -8.72 7.90 -6.62
C LEU A 128 -9.14 6.43 -6.51
N ALA A 129 -9.38 5.80 -7.66
CA ALA A 129 -9.63 4.37 -7.75
C ALA A 129 -8.61 3.69 -8.66
N ILE A 130 -8.11 2.53 -8.21
CA ILE A 130 -7.36 1.58 -9.03
C ILE A 130 -8.30 0.42 -9.29
N VAL A 131 -8.50 0.10 -10.55
CA VAL A 131 -9.42 -0.95 -11.03
C VAL A 131 -8.70 -1.83 -12.06
N ASP A 132 -9.07 -3.11 -12.16
CA ASP A 132 -8.60 -4.06 -13.18
C ASP A 132 -9.75 -4.54 -14.07
#